data_e34ad08aa61b6bb9bdd7417ec75a9115
#
_entry.id   e34ad08aa61b6bb9bdd7417ec75a9115
#
_cell.length_a   1.000
_cell.length_b   1.000
_cell.length_c   1.000
_cell.angle_alpha   90.00
_cell.angle_beta   90.00
_cell.angle_gamma   90.00
#
_symmetry.space_group_name_H-M   'P 1'
#
loop_
_entity.id
_entity.type
_entity.pdbx_description
1 polymer ?
#
loop_
_entity_poly.entity_id
_entity_poly.type
_entity_poly.pdbx_seq_one_letter_code
_entity_poly.pdbx_strand_id
1 'polypeptide(L)'
;MKDYGHEFADIIYYTPNEFEKLGGLWSLRTGHNIAKANYSVGPRVIECFSFHFVLNGSVTLSSMGETVTLPKGSMFCLFPDVKHSYWITQYDSASPLKLHWLAFTGSQAEMLVRRIGVSEQKPYLRNRLTAELANQLQACMERMKNWRKDGDLQLQMMLYQLFEMLSRPIPEASEEKDWLKACLQYMQTHYAEGISVTDLAEWSGMHRSHLSSRFKQSFGMSPREYLIKLRMERAVEMLQSRTLSITDISLSLGYTDLYTFSRAFCTYTGMSPSNYRSKLLSSNKMPN
;
A
#
# COMPACT_ATOMS: atom_id res chain seq x y z
N MET A 1 24.75 0.38 -25.12
CA MET A 1 24.72 1.58 -24.26
C MET A 1 25.34 2.75 -25.02
N LYS A 2 24.73 3.92 -24.98
CA LYS A 2 25.28 5.17 -25.54
C LYS A 2 26.25 5.80 -24.55
N ASP A 3 27.24 6.50 -25.09
CA ASP A 3 28.19 7.30 -24.30
C ASP A 3 27.64 8.72 -24.11
N TYR A 4 27.47 9.15 -22.85
CA TYR A 4 26.94 10.45 -22.44
C TYR A 4 27.99 11.30 -21.68
N GLY A 5 29.27 11.14 -21.93
CA GLY A 5 30.30 11.92 -21.28
C GLY A 5 30.56 11.57 -19.81
N HIS A 6 29.53 11.48 -18.97
CA HIS A 6 29.62 11.12 -17.55
C HIS A 6 29.16 9.69 -17.24
N GLU A 7 28.51 9.01 -18.20
CA GLU A 7 28.01 7.64 -18.06
C GLU A 7 27.90 6.92 -19.40
N PHE A 8 27.82 5.61 -19.35
CA PHE A 8 27.26 4.78 -20.43
C PHE A 8 25.84 4.40 -20.04
N ALA A 9 24.84 4.68 -20.87
CA ALA A 9 23.45 4.39 -20.54
C ALA A 9 22.65 3.82 -21.72
N ASP A 10 21.69 2.97 -21.41
CA ASP A 10 20.55 2.64 -22.27
C ASP A 10 19.29 3.25 -21.65
N ILE A 11 18.59 4.05 -22.44
CA ILE A 11 17.38 4.74 -22.02
C ILE A 11 16.25 4.35 -22.97
N ILE A 12 15.15 3.89 -22.41
CA ILE A 12 13.93 3.52 -23.13
C ILE A 12 12.82 4.47 -22.70
N TYR A 13 12.25 5.15 -23.68
CA TYR A 13 11.08 6.01 -23.49
C TYR A 13 9.82 5.22 -23.83
N TYR A 14 8.77 5.44 -23.07
CA TYR A 14 7.49 4.78 -23.21
C TYR A 14 6.37 5.82 -23.30
N THR A 15 5.40 5.59 -24.17
CA THR A 15 4.20 6.41 -24.30
C THR A 15 3.00 5.60 -23.83
N PRO A 16 2.44 5.89 -22.64
CA PRO A 16 1.30 5.18 -22.12
C PRO A 16 0.04 5.45 -22.95
N ASN A 17 -0.80 4.44 -23.11
CA ASN A 17 -2.10 4.55 -23.72
C ASN A 17 -3.18 5.02 -22.73
N GLU A 18 -4.41 5.23 -23.19
CA GLU A 18 -5.52 5.70 -22.34
C GLU A 18 -5.92 4.68 -21.25
N PHE A 19 -5.86 3.37 -21.55
CA PHE A 19 -6.15 2.33 -20.57
C PHE A 19 -5.16 2.37 -19.39
N GLU A 20 -3.87 2.51 -19.66
CA GLU A 20 -2.83 2.61 -18.62
C GLU A 20 -3.02 3.86 -17.77
N LYS A 21 -3.33 5.01 -18.38
CA LYS A 21 -3.59 6.25 -17.64
C LYS A 21 -4.84 6.15 -16.75
N LEU A 22 -5.92 5.54 -17.24
CA LEU A 22 -7.12 5.26 -16.46
C LEU A 22 -6.84 4.29 -15.29
N GLY A 23 -5.89 3.37 -15.43
CA GLY A 23 -5.42 2.48 -14.38
C GLY A 23 -4.73 3.20 -13.20
N GLY A 24 -4.37 4.47 -13.36
CA GLY A 24 -3.84 5.31 -12.29
C GLY A 24 -2.37 5.11 -11.94
N LEU A 25 -1.64 4.24 -12.66
CA LEU A 25 -0.19 4.03 -12.54
C LEU A 25 0.37 3.62 -13.90
N TRP A 26 1.38 4.35 -14.40
CA TRP A 26 2.04 4.00 -15.67
C TRP A 26 3.50 4.43 -15.70
N SER A 27 4.29 3.71 -16.50
CA SER A 27 5.69 4.04 -16.77
C SER A 27 5.82 5.15 -17.82
N LEU A 28 6.90 5.93 -17.71
CA LEU A 28 7.27 6.96 -18.69
C LEU A 28 8.60 6.62 -19.38
N ARG A 29 9.58 6.16 -18.63
CA ARG A 29 10.91 5.83 -19.12
C ARG A 29 11.63 4.92 -18.14
N THR A 30 12.53 4.13 -18.63
CA THR A 30 13.42 3.28 -17.82
C THR A 30 14.81 3.26 -18.43
N GLY A 31 15.78 2.87 -17.65
CA GLY A 31 17.13 2.69 -18.16
C GLY A 31 18.06 2.09 -17.14
N HIS A 32 19.24 1.73 -17.64
CA HIS A 32 20.36 1.37 -16.79
C HIS A 32 21.61 2.12 -17.24
N ASN A 33 22.47 2.41 -16.32
CA ASN A 33 23.71 3.13 -16.60
C ASN A 33 24.90 2.60 -15.82
N ILE A 34 26.08 2.83 -16.39
CA ILE A 34 27.38 2.61 -15.78
C ILE A 34 28.06 3.97 -15.66
N ALA A 35 28.31 4.40 -14.44
CA ALA A 35 28.89 5.70 -14.14
C ALA A 35 30.37 5.75 -14.50
N LYS A 36 30.83 6.91 -15.01
CA LYS A 36 32.24 7.26 -15.14
C LYS A 36 32.74 8.03 -13.91
N ALA A 37 34.01 8.32 -13.81
CA ALA A 37 34.61 9.00 -12.67
C ALA A 37 34.01 10.39 -12.37
N ASN A 38 33.48 11.05 -13.38
CA ASN A 38 32.86 12.37 -13.31
C ASN A 38 31.31 12.30 -13.21
N TYR A 39 30.74 11.16 -12.82
CA TYR A 39 29.30 11.00 -12.76
C TYR A 39 28.65 11.91 -11.73
N SER A 40 27.82 12.79 -12.20
CA SER A 40 27.02 13.69 -11.37
C SER A 40 25.77 14.11 -12.13
N VAL A 41 24.64 14.10 -11.45
CA VAL A 41 23.32 14.49 -11.98
C VAL A 41 22.71 15.55 -11.07
N GLY A 42 22.27 16.64 -11.65
CA GLY A 42 21.63 17.75 -10.94
C GLY A 42 22.60 18.90 -10.59
N PRO A 43 22.13 19.94 -9.86
CA PRO A 43 20.79 20.04 -9.27
C PRO A 43 19.69 20.21 -10.32
N ARG A 44 18.61 19.43 -10.18
CA ARG A 44 17.41 19.52 -11.06
C ARG A 44 16.13 19.10 -10.34
N VAL A 45 14.99 19.35 -10.97
CA VAL A 45 13.67 18.77 -10.64
C VAL A 45 13.22 17.88 -11.78
N ILE A 46 12.29 16.97 -11.51
CA ILE A 46 11.62 16.13 -12.52
C ILE A 46 10.10 16.18 -12.30
N GLU A 47 9.34 15.84 -13.33
CA GLU A 47 7.88 15.91 -13.36
C GLU A 47 7.18 14.62 -12.89
N CYS A 48 7.92 13.61 -12.50
CA CYS A 48 7.41 12.27 -12.19
C CYS A 48 8.19 11.64 -11.05
N PHE A 49 7.68 10.55 -10.50
CA PHE A 49 8.47 9.69 -9.61
C PHE A 49 9.52 8.92 -10.41
N SER A 50 10.70 8.73 -9.83
CA SER A 50 11.73 7.87 -10.43
C SER A 50 12.44 7.04 -9.36
N PHE A 51 12.30 5.73 -9.44
CA PHE A 51 13.06 4.80 -8.63
C PHE A 51 14.43 4.55 -9.26
N HIS A 52 15.46 4.56 -8.44
CA HIS A 52 16.84 4.27 -8.81
C HIS A 52 17.39 3.17 -7.90
N PHE A 53 17.81 2.07 -8.48
CA PHE A 53 18.34 0.90 -7.77
C PHE A 53 19.86 0.82 -7.95
N VAL A 54 20.59 0.74 -6.84
CA VAL A 54 22.06 0.65 -6.85
C VAL A 54 22.46 -0.80 -7.04
N LEU A 55 22.76 -1.18 -8.28
CA LEU A 55 23.14 -2.54 -8.64
C LEU A 55 24.59 -2.85 -8.23
N ASN A 56 25.45 -1.85 -8.25
CA ASN A 56 26.87 -1.96 -7.90
C ASN A 56 27.42 -0.61 -7.48
N GLY A 57 28.49 -0.59 -6.66
CA GLY A 57 29.10 0.65 -6.17
C GLY A 57 28.25 1.36 -5.10
N SER A 58 28.45 2.67 -5.00
CA SER A 58 27.70 3.54 -4.09
C SER A 58 27.42 4.92 -4.72
N VAL A 59 26.28 5.51 -4.38
CA VAL A 59 25.83 6.81 -4.84
C VAL A 59 25.53 7.72 -3.65
N THR A 60 25.89 8.98 -3.75
CA THR A 60 25.50 10.01 -2.78
C THR A 60 24.32 10.79 -3.35
N LEU A 61 23.21 10.80 -2.62
CA LEU A 61 21.98 11.55 -2.94
C LEU A 61 21.88 12.77 -2.04
N SER A 62 21.58 13.93 -2.63
CA SER A 62 21.22 15.15 -1.91
C SER A 62 19.79 15.56 -2.32
N SER A 63 18.91 15.69 -1.34
CA SER A 63 17.52 16.08 -1.50
C SER A 63 17.04 16.79 -0.26
N MET A 64 16.20 17.84 -0.38
CA MET A 64 15.63 18.59 0.74
C MET A 64 16.66 19.11 1.77
N GLY A 65 17.90 19.37 1.35
CA GLY A 65 18.98 19.80 2.23
C GLY A 65 19.73 18.67 2.96
N GLU A 66 19.23 17.46 2.87
CA GLU A 66 19.88 16.27 3.44
C GLU A 66 20.75 15.57 2.40
N THR A 67 21.82 14.93 2.88
CA THR A 67 22.74 14.16 2.02
C THR A 67 22.94 12.77 2.61
N VAL A 68 22.79 11.74 1.77
CA VAL A 68 22.92 10.34 2.19
C VAL A 68 23.70 9.53 1.18
N THR A 69 24.60 8.67 1.68
CA THR A 69 25.31 7.69 0.85
C THR A 69 24.58 6.36 0.86
N LEU A 70 24.30 5.83 -0.31
CA LEU A 70 23.54 4.62 -0.58
C LEU A 70 24.42 3.58 -1.26
N PRO A 71 24.75 2.47 -0.57
CA PRO A 71 25.55 1.39 -1.13
C PRO A 71 24.72 0.48 -2.04
N LYS A 72 25.39 -0.46 -2.72
CA LYS A 72 24.79 -1.59 -3.44
C LYS A 72 23.64 -2.21 -2.65
N GLY A 73 22.57 -2.55 -3.32
CA GLY A 73 21.34 -3.10 -2.71
C GLY A 73 20.36 -2.04 -2.24
N SER A 74 20.74 -0.76 -2.22
CA SER A 74 19.83 0.34 -1.90
C SER A 74 18.99 0.75 -3.11
N MET A 75 17.89 1.41 -2.81
CA MET A 75 17.07 2.11 -3.77
C MET A 75 16.80 3.53 -3.26
N PHE A 76 16.70 4.52 -4.19
CA PHE A 76 16.19 5.85 -3.87
C PHE A 76 15.10 6.28 -4.86
N CYS A 77 14.24 7.17 -4.40
CA CYS A 77 13.14 7.74 -5.16
C CYS A 77 13.39 9.23 -5.37
N LEU A 78 13.27 9.67 -6.60
CA LEU A 78 13.17 11.08 -6.92
C LEU A 78 11.68 11.43 -6.98
N PHE A 79 11.30 12.51 -6.30
CA PHE A 79 9.92 12.99 -6.21
C PHE A 79 9.67 14.09 -7.25
N PRO A 80 8.43 14.19 -7.79
CA PRO A 80 8.03 15.31 -8.64
C PRO A 80 8.29 16.65 -7.93
N ASP A 81 8.76 17.64 -8.68
CA ASP A 81 8.97 19.02 -8.24
C ASP A 81 9.92 19.21 -7.06
N VAL A 82 10.57 18.13 -6.58
CA VAL A 82 11.56 18.18 -5.51
C VAL A 82 12.97 18.29 -6.12
N LYS A 83 13.71 19.34 -5.70
CA LYS A 83 15.10 19.57 -6.14
C LYS A 83 15.99 18.47 -5.59
N HIS A 84 16.79 17.85 -6.46
CA HIS A 84 17.71 16.78 -6.10
C HIS A 84 19.01 16.86 -6.90
N SER A 85 20.04 16.25 -6.33
CA SER A 85 21.30 15.95 -6.98
C SER A 85 21.80 14.59 -6.52
N TYR A 86 22.48 13.86 -7.36
CA TYR A 86 23.17 12.63 -6.95
C TYR A 86 24.44 12.41 -7.79
N TRP A 87 25.45 11.84 -7.16
CA TRP A 87 26.76 11.65 -7.76
C TRP A 87 27.43 10.39 -7.22
N ILE A 88 28.47 9.95 -7.92
CA ILE A 88 29.27 8.83 -7.46
C ILE A 88 29.98 9.19 -6.15
N THR A 89 29.88 8.31 -5.14
CA THR A 89 30.54 8.55 -3.83
C THR A 89 32.05 8.35 -3.93
N GLN A 90 32.46 7.26 -4.56
CA GLN A 90 33.83 6.90 -4.82
C GLN A 90 33.92 6.15 -6.14
N TYR A 91 34.83 6.52 -7.01
CA TYR A 91 35.04 5.83 -8.26
C TYR A 91 36.02 4.66 -8.09
N ASP A 92 35.58 3.51 -8.56
CA ASP A 92 36.38 2.31 -8.70
C ASP A 92 36.15 1.76 -10.13
N SER A 93 37.19 1.76 -10.94
CA SER A 93 37.10 1.26 -12.33
C SER A 93 36.85 -0.25 -12.42
N ALA A 94 37.28 -1.02 -11.42
CA ALA A 94 37.02 -2.46 -11.35
C ALA A 94 35.58 -2.77 -10.91
N SER A 95 34.95 -1.84 -10.16
CA SER A 95 33.61 -1.98 -9.62
C SER A 95 32.80 -0.68 -9.75
N PRO A 96 32.52 -0.20 -10.99
CA PRO A 96 31.87 1.08 -11.22
C PRO A 96 30.44 1.10 -10.66
N LEU A 97 29.96 2.28 -10.30
CA LEU A 97 28.55 2.49 -9.94
C LEU A 97 27.67 2.08 -11.13
N LYS A 98 26.71 1.18 -10.87
CA LYS A 98 25.68 0.76 -11.81
C LYS A 98 24.32 1.03 -11.21
N LEU A 99 23.48 1.75 -11.95
CA LEU A 99 22.11 2.02 -11.57
C LEU A 99 21.16 1.40 -12.60
N HIS A 100 20.03 0.90 -12.12
CA HIS A 100 18.83 0.67 -12.92
C HIS A 100 17.76 1.62 -12.41
N TRP A 101 17.06 2.29 -13.28
CA TRP A 101 16.02 3.24 -12.88
C TRP A 101 14.76 3.11 -13.70
N LEU A 102 13.63 3.47 -13.07
CA LEU A 102 12.30 3.42 -13.64
C LEU A 102 11.52 4.67 -13.23
N ALA A 103 11.10 5.46 -14.20
CA ALA A 103 10.25 6.62 -14.00
C ALA A 103 8.79 6.27 -14.29
N PHE A 104 7.91 6.71 -13.41
CA PHE A 104 6.47 6.43 -13.45
C PHE A 104 5.68 7.60 -12.88
N THR A 105 4.38 7.65 -13.16
CA THR A 105 3.45 8.65 -12.64
C THR A 105 2.03 8.07 -12.58
N GLY A 106 1.07 8.86 -12.14
CA GLY A 106 -0.35 8.51 -12.08
C GLY A 106 -0.97 8.86 -10.75
N SER A 107 -2.29 8.83 -10.69
CA SER A 107 -3.06 9.20 -9.49
C SER A 107 -2.81 8.30 -8.28
N GLN A 108 -2.33 7.07 -8.50
CA GLN A 108 -1.98 6.12 -7.44
C GLN A 108 -0.50 6.16 -7.05
N ALA A 109 0.36 6.84 -7.82
CA ALA A 109 1.82 6.76 -7.67
C ALA A 109 2.29 7.20 -6.28
N GLU A 110 1.82 8.35 -5.78
CA GLU A 110 2.21 8.85 -4.47
C GLU A 110 1.79 7.90 -3.33
N MET A 111 0.56 7.40 -3.37
CA MET A 111 0.06 6.45 -2.37
C MET A 111 0.90 5.17 -2.34
N LEU A 112 1.27 4.64 -3.50
CA LEU A 112 2.09 3.44 -3.61
C LEU A 112 3.53 3.68 -3.13
N VAL A 113 4.13 4.83 -3.44
CA VAL A 113 5.45 5.23 -2.94
C VAL A 113 5.45 5.35 -1.41
N ARG A 114 4.41 5.97 -0.83
CA ARG A 114 4.25 6.06 0.63
C ARG A 114 4.04 4.68 1.28
N ARG A 115 3.30 3.79 0.61
CA ARG A 115 3.03 2.42 1.09
C ARG A 115 4.31 1.59 1.25
N ILE A 116 5.32 1.78 0.43
CA ILE A 116 6.62 1.10 0.58
C ILE A 116 7.54 1.75 1.62
N GLY A 117 7.07 2.76 2.34
CA GLY A 117 7.83 3.45 3.41
C GLY A 117 8.81 4.52 2.91
N VAL A 118 8.58 5.06 1.71
CA VAL A 118 9.38 6.14 1.10
C VAL A 118 8.63 7.46 1.15
N SER A 119 9.30 8.53 1.50
CA SER A 119 8.77 9.90 1.54
C SER A 119 9.83 10.90 1.07
N GLU A 120 9.45 12.15 0.85
CA GLU A 120 10.38 13.22 0.49
C GLU A 120 11.49 13.41 1.53
N GLN A 121 11.16 13.24 2.83
CA GLN A 121 12.10 13.35 3.97
C GLN A 121 13.01 12.12 4.09
N LYS A 122 12.53 10.95 3.64
CA LYS A 122 13.29 9.69 3.60
C LYS A 122 13.12 9.05 2.23
N PRO A 123 13.78 9.61 1.18
CA PRO A 123 13.56 9.19 -0.20
C PRO A 123 14.35 7.93 -0.58
N TYR A 124 14.60 7.00 0.35
CA TYR A 124 15.41 5.82 0.08
C TYR A 124 15.04 4.62 0.98
N LEU A 125 15.38 3.44 0.49
CA LEU A 125 15.36 2.18 1.21
C LEU A 125 16.73 1.49 1.08
N ARG A 126 17.20 0.85 2.16
CA ARG A 126 18.44 0.06 2.16
C ARG A 126 18.11 -1.43 2.06
N ASN A 127 19.02 -2.22 1.48
CA ASN A 127 18.92 -3.68 1.41
C ASN A 127 17.60 -4.20 0.79
N ARG A 128 17.10 -3.49 -0.25
CA ARG A 128 15.84 -3.86 -0.92
C ARG A 128 16.02 -4.57 -2.25
N LEU A 129 17.18 -4.48 -2.86
CA LEU A 129 17.44 -5.09 -4.15
C LEU A 129 17.74 -6.59 -3.99
N THR A 130 16.71 -7.42 -4.17
CA THR A 130 16.83 -8.88 -4.31
C THR A 130 17.10 -9.27 -5.75
N ALA A 131 17.54 -10.51 -6.00
CA ALA A 131 17.67 -11.04 -7.34
C ALA A 131 16.33 -11.07 -8.09
N GLU A 132 15.23 -11.38 -7.39
CA GLU A 132 13.88 -11.37 -7.93
C GLU A 132 13.47 -9.96 -8.41
N LEU A 133 13.72 -8.93 -7.60
CA LEU A 133 13.44 -7.54 -7.94
C LEU A 133 14.29 -7.05 -9.13
N ALA A 134 15.58 -7.43 -9.17
CA ALA A 134 16.45 -7.09 -10.29
C ALA A 134 15.96 -7.74 -11.62
N ASN A 135 15.50 -8.98 -11.58
CA ASN A 135 14.90 -9.67 -12.72
C ASN A 135 13.60 -8.99 -13.16
N GLN A 136 12.75 -8.57 -12.22
CA GLN A 136 11.52 -7.84 -12.52
C GLN A 136 11.78 -6.50 -13.21
N LEU A 137 12.78 -5.73 -12.74
CA LEU A 137 13.19 -4.48 -13.36
C LEU A 137 13.68 -4.69 -14.79
N GLN A 138 14.51 -5.72 -15.01
CA GLN A 138 15.00 -6.07 -16.33
C GLN A 138 13.84 -6.48 -17.26
N ALA A 139 12.88 -7.27 -16.77
CA ALA A 139 11.70 -7.69 -17.52
C ALA A 139 10.80 -6.48 -17.89
N CYS A 140 10.61 -5.52 -16.97
CA CYS A 140 9.91 -4.26 -17.27
C CYS A 140 10.62 -3.49 -18.40
N MET A 141 11.94 -3.37 -18.33
CA MET A 141 12.73 -2.70 -19.35
C MET A 141 12.59 -3.35 -20.72
N GLU A 142 12.73 -4.68 -20.80
CA GLU A 142 12.57 -5.43 -22.05
C GLU A 142 11.15 -5.32 -22.59
N ARG A 143 10.14 -5.31 -21.73
CA ARG A 143 8.74 -5.13 -22.13
C ARG A 143 8.51 -3.74 -22.74
N MET A 144 9.03 -2.68 -22.12
CA MET A 144 8.95 -1.32 -22.64
C MET A 144 9.70 -1.17 -23.97
N LYS A 145 10.83 -1.85 -24.14
CA LYS A 145 11.62 -1.87 -25.38
C LYS A 145 10.90 -2.54 -26.54
N ASN A 146 10.22 -3.64 -26.23
CA ASN A 146 9.51 -4.47 -27.20
C ASN A 146 8.00 -4.18 -27.20
N TRP A 147 7.61 -2.93 -26.98
CA TRP A 147 6.21 -2.53 -26.89
C TRP A 147 5.44 -2.95 -28.15
N ARG A 148 4.34 -3.68 -27.91
CA ARG A 148 3.30 -3.99 -28.90
C ARG A 148 1.96 -3.52 -28.32
N LYS A 149 0.97 -3.22 -29.17
CA LYS A 149 -0.36 -2.71 -28.78
C LYS A 149 -1.09 -3.55 -27.72
N ASP A 150 -0.70 -4.83 -27.55
CA ASP A 150 -1.36 -5.81 -26.68
C ASP A 150 -0.62 -6.01 -25.34
N GLY A 151 0.33 -5.15 -24.99
CA GLY A 151 1.23 -5.37 -23.84
C GLY A 151 1.07 -4.46 -22.65
N ASP A 152 0.12 -3.56 -22.70
CA ASP A 152 -0.18 -2.57 -21.68
C ASP A 152 -0.59 -3.19 -20.33
N LEU A 153 -1.51 -4.16 -20.35
CA LEU A 153 -1.96 -4.87 -19.16
C LEU A 153 -0.81 -5.62 -18.45
N GLN A 154 0.08 -6.24 -19.23
CA GLN A 154 1.24 -6.93 -18.68
C GLN A 154 2.21 -5.95 -18.02
N LEU A 155 2.47 -4.80 -18.64
CA LEU A 155 3.35 -3.79 -18.05
C LEU A 155 2.76 -3.21 -16.76
N GLN A 156 1.47 -2.92 -16.72
CA GLN A 156 0.79 -2.49 -15.49
C GLN A 156 0.92 -3.54 -14.38
N MET A 157 0.64 -4.79 -14.69
CA MET A 157 0.80 -5.90 -13.75
C MET A 157 2.23 -5.96 -13.18
N MET A 158 3.25 -5.82 -14.03
CA MET A 158 4.65 -5.81 -13.64
C MET A 158 5.01 -4.62 -12.73
N LEU A 159 4.42 -3.45 -12.96
CA LEU A 159 4.59 -2.28 -12.08
C LEU A 159 4.00 -2.51 -10.69
N TYR A 160 2.77 -3.03 -10.59
CA TYR A 160 2.18 -3.36 -9.29
C TYR A 160 2.97 -4.46 -8.56
N GLN A 161 3.47 -5.47 -9.27
CA GLN A 161 4.35 -6.49 -8.70
C GLN A 161 5.64 -5.88 -8.11
N LEU A 162 6.23 -4.88 -8.78
CA LEU A 162 7.40 -4.17 -8.27
C LEU A 162 7.09 -3.47 -6.94
N PHE A 163 5.97 -2.79 -6.81
CA PHE A 163 5.53 -2.20 -5.55
C PHE A 163 5.24 -3.25 -4.48
N GLU A 164 4.63 -4.37 -4.85
CA GLU A 164 4.37 -5.50 -3.95
C GLU A 164 5.69 -6.03 -3.37
N MET A 165 6.69 -6.30 -4.23
CA MET A 165 8.01 -6.76 -3.80
C MET A 165 8.70 -5.75 -2.87
N LEU A 166 8.60 -4.45 -3.16
CA LEU A 166 9.16 -3.39 -2.34
C LEU A 166 8.42 -3.21 -1.01
N SER A 167 7.15 -3.58 -0.92
CA SER A 167 6.35 -3.50 0.30
C SER A 167 6.50 -4.69 1.23
N ARG A 168 7.10 -5.80 0.78
CA ARG A 168 7.35 -6.97 1.62
C ARG A 168 8.18 -6.56 2.85
N PRO A 169 7.82 -6.96 4.06
CA PRO A 169 8.62 -6.65 5.24
C PRO A 169 10.04 -7.22 5.10
N ILE A 170 11.03 -6.45 5.51
CA ILE A 170 12.35 -7.04 5.79
C ILE A 170 12.16 -7.82 7.08
N PRO A 171 12.69 -9.06 7.22
CA PRO A 171 12.57 -9.82 8.45
C PRO A 171 13.38 -9.16 9.59
N GLU A 172 12.94 -8.01 10.09
CA GLU A 172 13.39 -7.38 11.33
C GLU A 172 12.26 -6.53 11.93
N ALA A 173 11.69 -7.03 13.02
CA ALA A 173 11.06 -6.31 14.14
C ALA A 173 9.99 -5.23 13.86
N SER A 174 8.87 -5.57 13.19
CA SER A 174 7.63 -4.79 13.33
C SER A 174 6.34 -5.61 13.20
N GLU A 175 6.39 -6.92 13.31
CA GLU A 175 5.25 -7.82 13.09
C GLU A 175 4.07 -7.60 14.07
N GLU A 176 4.31 -7.05 15.26
CA GLU A 176 3.32 -7.05 16.33
C GLU A 176 2.19 -6.00 16.16
N LYS A 177 2.43 -4.91 15.45
CA LYS A 177 1.40 -3.87 15.23
C LYS A 177 0.59 -4.05 13.95
N ASP A 178 1.13 -4.73 12.95
CA ASP A 178 0.49 -4.83 11.64
C ASP A 178 -0.61 -5.90 11.62
N TRP A 179 -0.44 -7.03 12.31
CA TRP A 179 -1.48 -8.06 12.36
C TRP A 179 -2.73 -7.61 13.14
N LEU A 180 -2.59 -6.78 14.17
CA LEU A 180 -3.74 -6.21 14.90
C LEU A 180 -4.58 -5.28 14.01
N LYS A 181 -3.92 -4.45 13.19
CA LYS A 181 -4.62 -3.62 12.20
C LYS A 181 -5.32 -4.46 11.14
N ALA A 182 -4.65 -5.52 10.67
CA ALA A 182 -5.23 -6.46 9.73
C ALA A 182 -6.46 -7.17 10.33
N CYS A 183 -6.43 -7.56 11.61
CA CYS A 183 -7.58 -8.09 12.34
C CYS A 183 -8.74 -7.10 12.39
N LEU A 184 -8.48 -5.82 12.69
CA LEU A 184 -9.52 -4.78 12.66
C LEU A 184 -10.16 -4.65 11.29
N GLN A 185 -9.35 -4.57 10.24
CA GLN A 185 -9.84 -4.45 8.86
C GLN A 185 -10.64 -5.68 8.45
N TYR A 186 -10.19 -6.88 8.79
CA TYR A 186 -10.93 -8.13 8.57
C TYR A 186 -12.31 -8.10 9.23
N MET A 187 -12.37 -7.71 10.52
CA MET A 187 -13.63 -7.59 11.25
C MET A 187 -14.55 -6.54 10.63
N GLN A 188 -14.04 -5.38 10.23
CA GLN A 188 -14.82 -4.31 9.58
C GLN A 188 -15.38 -4.72 8.21
N THR A 189 -14.68 -5.60 7.50
CA THR A 189 -15.11 -6.09 6.19
C THR A 189 -16.11 -7.24 6.32
N HIS A 190 -15.92 -8.14 7.31
CA HIS A 190 -16.61 -9.43 7.39
C HIS A 190 -17.59 -9.55 8.59
N TYR A 191 -17.88 -8.46 9.32
CA TYR A 191 -18.77 -8.52 10.51
C TYR A 191 -20.14 -9.13 10.23
N ALA A 192 -20.65 -8.97 9.01
CA ALA A 192 -21.95 -9.47 8.56
C ALA A 192 -21.97 -10.97 8.24
N GLU A 193 -20.81 -11.61 8.06
CA GLU A 193 -20.68 -13.01 7.64
C GLU A 193 -20.77 -14.01 8.80
N GLY A 194 -21.19 -13.56 9.97
CA GLY A 194 -21.33 -14.42 11.15
C GLY A 194 -20.03 -14.86 11.79
N ILE A 195 -18.89 -14.23 11.43
CA ILE A 195 -17.57 -14.57 11.95
C ILE A 195 -17.51 -14.53 13.48
N SER A 196 -16.74 -15.45 14.05
CA SER A 196 -16.42 -15.54 15.47
C SER A 196 -14.98 -15.13 15.78
N VAL A 197 -14.66 -15.01 17.06
CA VAL A 197 -13.25 -14.80 17.50
C VAL A 197 -12.37 -16.01 17.18
N THR A 198 -12.94 -17.20 17.04
CA THR A 198 -12.20 -18.40 16.63
C THR A 198 -11.78 -18.28 15.17
N ASP A 199 -12.70 -17.90 14.28
CA ASP A 199 -12.41 -17.70 12.86
C ASP A 199 -11.36 -16.59 12.65
N LEU A 200 -11.42 -15.52 13.45
CA LEU A 200 -10.43 -14.46 13.44
C LEU A 200 -9.05 -14.95 13.90
N ALA A 201 -9.01 -15.84 14.89
CA ALA A 201 -7.75 -16.43 15.38
C ALA A 201 -7.13 -17.36 14.33
N GLU A 202 -7.93 -18.19 13.68
CA GLU A 202 -7.51 -19.07 12.57
C GLU A 202 -7.00 -18.25 11.38
N TRP A 203 -7.78 -17.23 10.96
CA TRP A 203 -7.39 -16.36 9.86
C TRP A 203 -6.06 -15.63 10.12
N SER A 204 -5.84 -15.16 11.34
CA SER A 204 -4.61 -14.43 11.72
C SER A 204 -3.42 -15.35 12.04
N GLY A 205 -3.59 -16.67 12.08
CA GLY A 205 -2.58 -17.63 12.49
C GLY A 205 -2.20 -17.51 13.97
N MET A 206 -3.04 -16.86 14.81
CA MET A 206 -2.75 -16.57 16.21
C MET A 206 -3.53 -17.46 17.15
N HIS A 207 -2.94 -17.81 18.30
CA HIS A 207 -3.70 -18.49 19.34
C HIS A 207 -4.78 -17.55 19.93
N ARG A 208 -6.03 -18.04 20.06
CA ARG A 208 -7.21 -17.24 20.48
C ARG A 208 -6.99 -16.41 21.75
N SER A 209 -6.30 -16.97 22.76
CA SER A 209 -6.04 -16.26 24.02
C SER A 209 -5.07 -15.11 23.83
N HIS A 210 -4.03 -15.29 23.01
CA HIS A 210 -3.04 -14.27 22.68
C HIS A 210 -3.68 -13.13 21.87
N LEU A 211 -4.46 -13.47 20.84
CA LEU A 211 -5.23 -12.51 20.06
C LEU A 211 -6.14 -11.65 20.96
N SER A 212 -6.93 -12.32 21.84
CA SER A 212 -7.89 -11.61 22.71
C SER A 212 -7.18 -10.68 23.71
N SER A 213 -6.07 -11.10 24.29
CA SER A 213 -5.28 -10.31 25.24
C SER A 213 -4.67 -9.09 24.56
N ARG A 214 -4.00 -9.28 23.43
CA ARG A 214 -3.35 -8.19 22.67
C ARG A 214 -4.36 -7.20 22.09
N PHE A 215 -5.45 -7.71 21.56
CA PHE A 215 -6.53 -6.86 21.02
C PHE A 215 -7.12 -5.97 22.13
N LYS A 216 -7.41 -6.56 23.31
CA LYS A 216 -7.92 -5.79 24.45
C LYS A 216 -6.91 -4.76 24.96
N GLN A 217 -5.63 -5.10 25.01
CA GLN A 217 -4.56 -4.17 25.39
C GLN A 217 -4.46 -2.97 24.42
N SER A 218 -4.64 -3.21 23.12
CA SER A 218 -4.46 -2.18 22.10
C SER A 218 -5.70 -1.32 21.85
N PHE A 219 -6.92 -1.89 22.00
CA PHE A 219 -8.17 -1.24 21.65
C PHE A 219 -9.14 -1.04 22.83
N GLY A 220 -8.74 -1.44 24.05
CA GLY A 220 -9.53 -1.26 25.25
C GLY A 220 -10.74 -2.20 25.39
N MET A 221 -11.02 -3.04 24.36
CA MET A 221 -12.14 -3.98 24.33
C MET A 221 -11.73 -5.30 23.68
N SER A 222 -12.45 -6.38 23.99
CA SER A 222 -12.20 -7.69 23.39
C SER A 222 -12.64 -7.71 21.91
N PRO A 223 -12.10 -8.64 21.07
CA PRO A 223 -12.54 -8.83 19.70
C PRO A 223 -14.06 -9.09 19.58
N ARG A 224 -14.62 -9.85 20.54
CA ARG A 224 -16.06 -10.11 20.55
C ARG A 224 -16.90 -8.86 20.79
N GLU A 225 -16.50 -8.03 21.75
CA GLU A 225 -17.18 -6.75 22.03
C GLU A 225 -17.09 -5.82 20.83
N TYR A 226 -15.98 -5.81 20.14
CA TYR A 226 -15.79 -5.01 18.92
C TYR A 226 -16.69 -5.49 17.76
N LEU A 227 -16.81 -6.80 17.53
CA LEU A 227 -17.74 -7.35 16.52
C LEU A 227 -19.20 -7.02 16.84
N ILE A 228 -19.60 -7.15 18.11
CA ILE A 228 -20.93 -6.78 18.54
C ILE A 228 -21.17 -5.29 18.28
N LYS A 229 -20.24 -4.43 18.64
CA LYS A 229 -20.31 -2.99 18.40
C LYS A 229 -20.53 -2.69 16.91
N LEU A 230 -19.71 -3.23 16.01
CA LEU A 230 -19.85 -3.04 14.56
C LEU A 230 -21.25 -3.45 14.07
N ARG A 231 -21.72 -4.62 14.48
CA ARG A 231 -23.06 -5.12 14.11
C ARG A 231 -24.17 -4.22 14.62
N MET A 232 -24.05 -3.73 15.85
CA MET A 232 -25.07 -2.85 16.46
C MET A 232 -25.11 -1.46 15.85
N GLU A 233 -23.93 -0.88 15.54
CA GLU A 233 -23.86 0.38 14.80
C GLU A 233 -24.55 0.27 13.45
N ARG A 234 -24.28 -0.80 12.72
CA ARG A 234 -24.94 -1.05 11.43
C ARG A 234 -26.44 -1.36 11.58
N ALA A 235 -26.83 -2.05 12.64
CA ALA A 235 -28.25 -2.29 12.94
C ALA A 235 -29.02 -0.97 13.11
N VAL A 236 -28.45 -0.02 13.83
CA VAL A 236 -29.04 1.32 14.04
C VAL A 236 -29.28 2.03 12.70
N GLU A 237 -28.32 1.97 11.78
CA GLU A 237 -28.48 2.54 10.42
C GLU A 237 -29.58 1.82 9.63
N MET A 238 -29.59 0.47 9.64
CA MET A 238 -30.57 -0.32 8.89
C MET A 238 -31.99 -0.16 9.44
N LEU A 239 -32.16 0.11 10.73
CA LEU A 239 -33.47 0.35 11.35
C LEU A 239 -34.15 1.61 10.86
N GLN A 240 -33.44 2.54 10.22
CA GLN A 240 -34.03 3.72 9.56
C GLN A 240 -34.84 3.32 8.30
N SER A 241 -34.51 2.18 7.70
CA SER A 241 -35.29 1.66 6.55
C SER A 241 -36.67 1.14 6.98
N ARG A 242 -37.68 1.54 6.24
CA ARG A 242 -39.06 1.05 6.42
C ARG A 242 -39.32 -0.27 5.69
N THR A 243 -38.48 -0.65 4.75
CA THR A 243 -38.63 -1.82 3.89
C THR A 243 -38.06 -3.10 4.48
N LEU A 244 -37.07 -2.99 5.38
CA LEU A 244 -36.44 -4.15 6.01
C LEU A 244 -37.17 -4.58 7.26
N SER A 245 -37.50 -5.85 7.38
CA SER A 245 -38.01 -6.42 8.64
C SER A 245 -36.87 -6.51 9.69
N ILE A 246 -37.22 -6.64 10.97
CA ILE A 246 -36.24 -6.84 12.03
C ILE A 246 -35.48 -8.18 11.83
N THR A 247 -36.20 -9.17 11.27
CA THR A 247 -35.60 -10.48 10.93
C THR A 247 -34.56 -10.31 9.80
N ASP A 248 -34.87 -9.55 8.74
CA ASP A 248 -33.95 -9.31 7.64
C ASP A 248 -32.69 -8.62 8.14
N ILE A 249 -32.83 -7.63 9.03
CA ILE A 249 -31.69 -6.94 9.65
C ILE A 249 -30.85 -7.92 10.47
N SER A 250 -31.48 -8.75 11.30
CA SER A 250 -30.80 -9.76 12.11
C SER A 250 -29.91 -10.68 11.25
N LEU A 251 -30.52 -11.25 10.19
CA LEU A 251 -29.84 -12.16 9.27
C LEU A 251 -28.71 -11.45 8.50
N SER A 252 -28.96 -10.22 8.02
CA SER A 252 -27.97 -9.41 7.30
C SER A 252 -26.76 -9.02 8.14
N LEU A 253 -26.86 -9.09 9.46
CA LEU A 253 -25.77 -8.80 10.41
C LEU A 253 -25.07 -10.06 10.93
N GLY A 254 -25.36 -11.23 10.34
CA GLY A 254 -24.72 -12.50 10.67
C GLY A 254 -25.19 -13.12 11.98
N TYR A 255 -26.41 -12.80 12.44
CA TYR A 255 -27.04 -13.50 13.55
C TYR A 255 -27.84 -14.70 13.02
N THR A 256 -27.73 -15.82 13.71
CA THR A 256 -28.44 -17.06 13.35
C THR A 256 -29.92 -17.01 13.66
N ASP A 257 -30.30 -16.14 14.60
CA ASP A 257 -31.72 -16.00 15.03
C ASP A 257 -32.03 -14.58 15.56
N LEU A 258 -33.31 -14.23 15.48
CA LEU A 258 -33.84 -12.93 15.91
C LEU A 258 -33.72 -12.70 17.43
N TYR A 259 -33.75 -13.75 18.22
CA TYR A 259 -33.71 -13.64 19.68
C TYR A 259 -32.29 -13.18 20.15
N THR A 260 -31.24 -13.83 19.63
CA THR A 260 -29.85 -13.49 19.92
C THR A 260 -29.54 -12.06 19.49
N PHE A 261 -30.00 -11.66 18.29
CA PHE A 261 -29.87 -10.28 17.81
C PHE A 261 -30.58 -9.30 18.73
N SER A 262 -31.85 -9.52 19.04
CA SER A 262 -32.68 -8.61 19.84
C SER A 262 -32.10 -8.41 21.24
N ARG A 263 -31.58 -9.49 21.85
CA ARG A 263 -30.88 -9.42 23.13
C ARG A 263 -29.59 -8.59 23.07
N ALA A 264 -28.76 -8.81 22.05
CA ALA A 264 -27.52 -8.03 21.86
C ALA A 264 -27.86 -6.55 21.60
N PHE A 265 -28.88 -6.27 20.80
CA PHE A 265 -29.31 -4.91 20.49
C PHE A 265 -29.88 -4.20 21.74
N CYS A 266 -30.70 -4.90 22.53
CA CYS A 266 -31.22 -4.35 23.79
C CYS A 266 -30.10 -4.06 24.79
N THR A 267 -29.10 -4.92 24.89
CA THR A 267 -27.91 -4.68 25.75
C THR A 267 -27.13 -3.47 25.29
N TYR A 268 -27.03 -3.24 23.97
CA TYR A 268 -26.27 -2.14 23.40
C TYR A 268 -26.99 -0.78 23.48
N THR A 269 -28.28 -0.76 23.19
CA THR A 269 -29.08 0.48 23.06
C THR A 269 -30.02 0.77 24.24
N GLY A 270 -30.23 -0.18 25.13
CA GLY A 270 -31.19 -0.09 26.24
C GLY A 270 -32.65 -0.36 25.85
N MET A 271 -32.94 -0.68 24.57
CA MET A 271 -34.31 -0.95 24.11
C MET A 271 -34.36 -1.97 22.99
N SER A 272 -35.55 -2.57 22.80
CA SER A 272 -35.73 -3.54 21.70
C SER A 272 -35.60 -2.90 20.32
N PRO A 273 -35.21 -3.67 19.27
CA PRO A 273 -35.10 -3.14 17.90
C PRO A 273 -36.39 -2.50 17.39
N SER A 274 -37.55 -3.10 17.70
CA SER A 274 -38.88 -2.62 17.30
C SER A 274 -39.21 -1.26 17.95
N ASN A 275 -38.95 -1.14 19.26
CA ASN A 275 -39.17 0.11 20.00
C ASN A 275 -38.22 1.21 19.54
N TYR A 276 -36.95 0.86 19.26
CA TYR A 276 -35.96 1.76 18.74
C TYR A 276 -36.36 2.33 17.37
N ARG A 277 -36.81 1.45 16.45
CA ARG A 277 -37.37 1.85 15.14
C ARG A 277 -38.55 2.80 15.28
N SER A 278 -39.51 2.48 16.15
CA SER A 278 -40.68 3.31 16.38
C SER A 278 -40.30 4.71 16.87
N LYS A 279 -39.34 4.79 17.76
CA LYS A 279 -38.78 6.07 18.26
C LYS A 279 -38.12 6.88 17.16
N LEU A 280 -37.24 6.25 16.32
CA LEU A 280 -36.59 6.91 15.19
C LEU A 280 -37.62 7.49 14.20
N LEU A 281 -38.63 6.71 13.85
CA LEU A 281 -39.65 7.11 12.88
C LEU A 281 -40.63 8.18 13.42
N SER A 282 -40.85 8.25 14.73
CA SER A 282 -41.62 9.32 15.36
C SER A 282 -40.85 10.62 15.46
N SER A 283 -39.49 10.56 15.69
CA SER A 283 -38.61 11.75 15.75
C SER A 283 -38.41 12.42 14.39
N ASN A 284 -38.60 11.68 13.27
CA ASN A 284 -38.50 12.21 11.91
C ASN A 284 -39.81 12.78 11.34
N LYS A 285 -40.88 12.79 12.11
CA LYS A 285 -42.09 13.56 11.79
C LYS A 285 -41.90 14.96 12.38
N MET A 286 -41.22 15.85 11.68
CA MET A 286 -41.33 17.28 11.93
C MET A 286 -42.74 17.72 11.57
N PRO A 287 -43.38 18.59 12.38
CA PRO A 287 -44.65 19.19 12.03
C PRO A 287 -44.48 20.11 10.83
N ASN A 288 -45.39 19.97 9.84
CA ASN A 288 -45.61 20.99 8.82
C ASN A 288 -46.01 22.31 9.44
#